data_4ed7a77439a3505ff6160e6c537d7364
#
_entry.id   4ed7a77439a3505ff6160e6c537d7364
#
_cell.length_a   1.000
_cell.length_b   1.000
_cell.length_c   1.000
_cell.angle_alpha   90.00
_cell.angle_beta   90.00
_cell.angle_gamma   90.00
#
_symmetry.space_group_name_H-M   'P 1'
#
loop_
_entity.id
_entity.type
_entity.pdbx_description
1 polymer ?
#
loop_
_entity_poly.entity_id
_entity_poly.type
_entity_poly.pdbx_seq_one_letter_code
_entity_poly.pdbx_strand_id
1 'polypeptide(L)'
;VKVEEPPQRGERRVILKKEAELPFLLIYYHVPNLEEPDSFALDLLTVILAGGRSSRLYQELVYHKRLARSVDADYGGLSVDPTIFSITAQVMPEKDPAEVERAIDILLDRVRSEPVDDRELEKAKNQVEAAFVFGQDSIFGQAMRIGQYESSARWQLLDSYLPGIRKVTAGDILKAAKQYLDPDRRTVGILIPTKGKSQ
;
A
#
# COMPACT_ATOMS: atom_id res chain seq x y z
N VAL A 1 12.73 -16.51 -19.86
CA VAL A 1 13.77 -15.47 -19.70
C VAL A 1 13.40 -14.67 -18.46
N LYS A 2 14.16 -14.78 -17.36
CA LYS A 2 14.02 -13.87 -16.23
C LYS A 2 14.75 -12.57 -16.59
N VAL A 3 14.00 -11.49 -16.72
CA VAL A 3 14.55 -10.13 -16.89
C VAL A 3 14.52 -9.46 -15.53
N GLU A 4 15.67 -9.21 -14.94
CA GLU A 4 15.75 -8.40 -13.72
C GLU A 4 15.86 -6.93 -14.10
N GLU A 5 14.96 -6.12 -13.60
CA GLU A 5 15.06 -4.66 -13.76
C GLU A 5 16.21 -4.13 -12.88
N PRO A 6 17.02 -3.21 -13.41
CA PRO A 6 18.05 -2.57 -12.59
C PRO A 6 17.40 -1.79 -11.46
N PRO A 7 18.02 -1.75 -10.25
CA PRO A 7 17.46 -1.01 -9.13
C PRO A 7 17.27 0.45 -9.49
N GLN A 8 16.08 0.98 -9.16
CA GLN A 8 15.75 2.38 -9.38
C GLN A 8 16.67 3.28 -8.54
N ARG A 9 17.25 4.29 -9.18
CA ARG A 9 18.08 5.33 -8.56
C ARG A 9 17.46 6.70 -8.85
N GLY A 10 16.85 7.29 -7.85
CA GLY A 10 16.12 8.54 -7.94
C GLY A 10 14.64 8.39 -8.24
N GLU A 11 13.85 9.35 -7.76
CA GLU A 11 12.41 9.43 -7.99
C GLU A 11 12.09 9.54 -9.49
N ARG A 12 11.06 8.84 -9.93
CA ARG A 12 10.45 9.00 -11.25
C ARG A 12 9.11 9.72 -11.10
N ARG A 13 8.82 10.69 -11.98
CA ARG A 13 7.59 11.47 -11.90
C ARG A 13 6.89 11.55 -13.25
N VAL A 14 5.59 11.28 -13.26
CA VAL A 14 4.73 11.36 -14.45
C VAL A 14 3.55 12.27 -14.14
N ILE A 15 3.37 13.31 -14.94
CA ILE A 15 2.23 14.21 -14.84
C ILE A 15 1.37 14.05 -16.10
N LEU A 16 0.14 13.58 -15.88
CA LEU A 16 -0.84 13.40 -16.94
C LEU A 16 -1.92 14.48 -16.83
N LYS A 17 -2.11 15.24 -17.92
CA LYS A 17 -3.24 16.18 -18.05
C LYS A 17 -4.29 15.55 -18.95
N LYS A 18 -5.46 15.24 -18.39
CA LYS A 18 -6.55 14.58 -19.12
C LYS A 18 -7.89 15.03 -18.56
N GLU A 19 -8.94 14.89 -19.36
CA GLU A 19 -10.30 15.09 -18.89
C GLU A 19 -10.63 14.12 -17.77
N ALA A 20 -10.94 14.65 -16.60
CA ALA A 20 -11.28 13.92 -15.39
C ALA A 20 -12.05 14.83 -14.43
N GLU A 21 -12.79 14.25 -13.51
CA GLU A 21 -13.53 15.00 -12.50
C GLU A 21 -12.64 15.53 -11.36
N LEU A 22 -11.72 14.68 -10.90
CA LEU A 22 -10.88 14.95 -9.74
C LEU A 22 -9.40 14.69 -10.05
N PRO A 23 -8.50 15.44 -9.41
CA PRO A 23 -7.09 15.10 -9.44
C PRO A 23 -6.83 13.77 -8.71
N PHE A 24 -5.85 13.03 -9.18
CA PHE A 24 -5.47 11.75 -8.60
C PHE A 24 -3.96 11.66 -8.40
N LEU A 25 -3.53 11.18 -7.26
CA LEU A 25 -2.14 10.96 -6.90
C LEU A 25 -1.89 9.46 -6.72
N LEU A 26 -0.80 8.99 -7.31
CA LEU A 26 -0.29 7.62 -7.19
C LEU A 26 1.16 7.67 -6.74
N ILE A 27 1.52 6.87 -5.74
CA ILE A 27 2.90 6.69 -5.31
C ILE A 27 3.19 5.19 -5.29
N TYR A 28 4.20 4.75 -6.03
CA TYR A 28 4.59 3.35 -6.14
C TYR A 28 6.00 3.13 -5.65
N TYR A 29 6.19 2.03 -4.91
CA TYR A 29 7.49 1.53 -4.48
C TYR A 29 7.66 0.09 -4.95
N HIS A 30 8.85 -0.27 -5.42
CA HIS A 30 9.20 -1.66 -5.72
C HIS A 30 9.43 -2.42 -4.42
N VAL A 31 8.75 -3.55 -4.27
CA VAL A 31 8.77 -4.38 -3.06
C VAL A 31 8.85 -5.86 -3.44
N PRO A 32 9.32 -6.74 -2.54
CA PRO A 32 9.33 -8.17 -2.79
C PRO A 32 7.91 -8.73 -2.85
N ASN A 33 7.79 -9.95 -3.38
CA ASN A 33 6.56 -10.73 -3.38
C ASN A 33 6.37 -11.51 -2.07
N LEU A 34 5.35 -12.36 -2.02
CA LEU A 34 4.93 -13.17 -0.87
C LEU A 34 6.01 -14.13 -0.33
N GLU A 35 7.00 -14.54 -1.15
CA GLU A 35 8.01 -15.51 -0.74
C GLU A 35 9.02 -14.91 0.25
N GLU A 36 9.16 -13.59 0.29
CA GLU A 36 10.08 -12.92 1.19
C GLU A 36 9.46 -12.67 2.57
N PRO A 37 10.21 -12.87 3.67
CA PRO A 37 9.70 -12.69 5.03
C PRO A 37 9.16 -11.28 5.31
N ASP A 38 9.70 -10.25 4.67
CA ASP A 38 9.27 -8.86 4.84
C ASP A 38 7.85 -8.61 4.26
N SER A 39 7.28 -9.54 3.47
CA SER A 39 5.94 -9.47 2.90
C SER A 39 4.85 -9.29 3.97
N PHE A 40 4.97 -9.98 5.11
CA PHE A 40 4.00 -9.85 6.21
C PHE A 40 4.01 -8.44 6.83
N ALA A 41 5.18 -7.83 6.92
CA ALA A 41 5.30 -6.46 7.42
C ALA A 41 4.73 -5.45 6.41
N LEU A 42 4.91 -5.68 5.11
CA LEU A 42 4.33 -4.85 4.05
C LEU A 42 2.80 -4.94 4.04
N ASP A 43 2.23 -6.13 4.24
CA ASP A 43 0.78 -6.31 4.39
C ASP A 43 0.22 -5.50 5.57
N LEU A 44 0.85 -5.61 6.74
CA LEU A 44 0.44 -4.84 7.92
C LEU A 44 0.61 -3.33 7.72
N LEU A 45 1.63 -2.89 6.97
CA LEU A 45 1.82 -1.49 6.62
C LEU A 45 0.63 -0.92 5.82
N THR A 46 0.03 -1.70 4.90
CA THR A 46 -1.17 -1.24 4.18
C THR A 46 -2.31 -0.94 5.13
N VAL A 47 -2.51 -1.82 6.12
CA VAL A 47 -3.59 -1.69 7.11
C VAL A 47 -3.34 -0.50 8.05
N ILE A 48 -2.09 -0.34 8.54
CA ILE A 48 -1.71 0.78 9.40
C ILE A 48 -1.88 2.11 8.66
N LEU A 49 -1.45 2.16 7.40
CA LEU A 49 -1.51 3.38 6.61
C LEU A 49 -2.92 3.72 6.13
N ALA A 50 -3.67 2.74 5.59
CA ALA A 50 -4.96 3.00 4.94
C ALA A 50 -6.08 2.00 5.28
N GLY A 51 -5.92 1.09 6.24
CA GLY A 51 -6.88 0.05 6.63
C GLY A 51 -8.12 0.59 7.35
N GLY A 52 -8.87 1.48 6.72
CA GLY A 52 -10.13 2.00 7.22
C GLY A 52 -10.02 3.37 7.90
N ARG A 53 -11.15 3.82 8.50
CA ARG A 53 -11.31 5.21 8.99
C ARG A 53 -10.36 5.63 10.10
N SER A 54 -9.76 4.72 10.82
CA SER A 54 -8.82 5.00 11.91
C SER A 54 -7.36 4.81 11.53
N SER A 55 -7.07 4.59 10.26
CA SER A 55 -5.71 4.50 9.71
C SER A 55 -5.06 5.88 9.58
N ARG A 56 -3.73 5.90 9.54
CA ARG A 56 -2.96 7.15 9.58
C ARG A 56 -3.27 8.09 8.43
N LEU A 57 -3.26 7.58 7.19
CA LEU A 57 -3.53 8.39 5.99
C LEU A 57 -4.97 8.87 5.95
N TYR A 58 -5.94 8.03 6.31
CA TYR A 58 -7.34 8.44 6.34
C TYR A 58 -7.57 9.56 7.36
N GLN A 59 -7.07 9.40 8.58
CA GLN A 59 -7.21 10.42 9.62
C GLN A 59 -6.61 11.76 9.20
N GLU A 60 -5.40 11.74 8.67
CA GLU A 60 -4.71 12.98 8.29
C GLU A 60 -5.31 13.63 7.05
N LEU A 61 -5.46 12.87 5.96
CA LEU A 61 -5.80 13.43 4.65
C LEU A 61 -7.29 13.63 4.44
N VAL A 62 -8.13 12.71 4.96
CA VAL A 62 -9.57 12.74 4.72
C VAL A 62 -10.31 13.45 5.85
N TYR A 63 -10.01 13.07 7.11
CA TYR A 63 -10.77 13.58 8.26
C TYR A 63 -10.28 14.94 8.73
N HIS A 64 -8.99 15.09 9.06
CA HIS A 64 -8.46 16.34 9.64
C HIS A 64 -8.21 17.42 8.59
N LYS A 65 -7.37 17.15 7.61
CA LYS A 65 -6.94 18.16 6.62
C LYS A 65 -7.92 18.33 5.46
N ARG A 66 -8.80 17.36 5.21
CA ARG A 66 -9.75 17.37 4.09
C ARG A 66 -9.07 17.66 2.75
N LEU A 67 -7.91 17.05 2.54
CA LEU A 67 -7.13 17.18 1.31
C LEU A 67 -7.54 16.15 0.26
N ALA A 68 -7.98 14.98 0.71
CA ALA A 68 -8.39 13.90 -0.15
C ALA A 68 -9.82 13.44 0.13
N ARG A 69 -10.52 12.97 -0.91
CA ARG A 69 -11.83 12.33 -0.80
C ARG A 69 -11.67 10.88 -0.30
N SER A 70 -10.67 10.19 -0.82
CA SER A 70 -10.27 8.85 -0.39
C SER A 70 -8.76 8.70 -0.46
N VAL A 71 -8.24 7.78 0.32
CA VAL A 71 -6.86 7.33 0.29
C VAL A 71 -6.84 5.85 0.53
N ASP A 72 -6.02 5.14 -0.23
CA ASP A 72 -5.84 3.71 -0.14
C ASP A 72 -4.36 3.35 -0.18
N ALA A 73 -3.99 2.24 0.41
CA ALA A 73 -2.69 1.59 0.29
C ALA A 73 -2.88 0.12 -0.03
N ASP A 74 -2.11 -0.38 -0.97
CA ASP A 74 -2.20 -1.76 -1.42
C ASP A 74 -0.80 -2.38 -1.58
N TYR A 75 -0.71 -3.67 -1.33
CA TYR A 75 0.47 -4.49 -1.53
C TYR A 75 0.11 -5.73 -2.34
N GLY A 76 0.58 -5.78 -3.58
CA GLY A 76 0.31 -6.88 -4.50
C GLY A 76 1.20 -8.11 -4.25
N GLY A 77 1.33 -8.57 -3.00
CA GLY A 77 2.26 -9.66 -2.62
C GLY A 77 2.04 -10.99 -3.33
N LEU A 78 0.81 -11.31 -3.76
CA LEU A 78 0.51 -12.50 -4.55
C LEU A 78 0.93 -12.30 -6.02
N SER A 79 2.22 -12.35 -6.27
CA SER A 79 2.86 -12.18 -7.58
C SER A 79 4.03 -13.15 -7.70
N VAL A 80 4.31 -13.61 -8.93
CA VAL A 80 5.45 -14.47 -9.24
C VAL A 80 6.77 -13.71 -9.10
N ASP A 81 6.79 -12.47 -9.54
CA ASP A 81 7.96 -11.59 -9.51
C ASP A 81 7.83 -10.52 -8.41
N PRO A 82 8.90 -9.78 -8.08
CA PRO A 82 8.81 -8.58 -7.25
C PRO A 82 7.68 -7.65 -7.74
N THR A 83 7.00 -7.03 -6.80
CA THR A 83 5.76 -6.30 -7.04
C THR A 83 5.84 -4.84 -6.58
N ILE A 84 4.70 -4.23 -6.39
CA ILE A 84 4.59 -2.84 -5.95
C ILE A 84 3.83 -2.73 -4.63
N PHE A 85 4.27 -1.79 -3.81
CA PHE A 85 3.48 -1.20 -2.75
C PHE A 85 2.97 0.14 -3.27
N SER A 86 1.67 0.34 -3.25
CA SER A 86 1.04 1.54 -3.80
C SER A 86 0.33 2.35 -2.72
N ILE A 87 0.40 3.68 -2.85
CA ILE A 87 -0.45 4.61 -2.12
C ILE A 87 -1.18 5.45 -3.17
N THR A 88 -2.50 5.51 -3.06
CA THR A 88 -3.34 6.27 -3.99
C THR A 88 -4.20 7.25 -3.23
N ALA A 89 -4.41 8.42 -3.79
CA ALA A 89 -5.29 9.43 -3.20
C ALA A 89 -6.13 10.12 -4.28
N GLN A 90 -7.43 10.17 -4.06
CA GLN A 90 -8.35 11.00 -4.82
C GLN A 90 -8.39 12.36 -4.17
N VAL A 91 -7.77 13.35 -4.81
CA VAL A 91 -7.60 14.69 -4.25
C VAL A 91 -8.94 15.45 -4.26
N MET A 92 -9.21 16.24 -3.23
CA MET A 92 -10.42 17.07 -3.19
C MET A 92 -10.38 18.15 -4.31
N PRO A 93 -11.55 18.53 -4.87
CA PRO A 93 -11.60 19.68 -5.79
C PRO A 93 -10.91 20.91 -5.18
N GLU A 94 -10.20 21.66 -6.00
CA GLU A 94 -9.50 22.89 -5.60
C GLU A 94 -8.30 22.69 -4.65
N LYS A 95 -7.95 21.44 -4.31
CA LYS A 95 -6.73 21.13 -3.57
C LYS A 95 -5.59 20.77 -4.52
N ASP A 96 -4.38 21.13 -4.10
CA ASP A 96 -3.17 20.82 -4.87
C ASP A 96 -2.69 19.38 -4.56
N PRO A 97 -2.54 18.51 -5.59
CA PRO A 97 -1.93 17.19 -5.39
C PRO A 97 -0.57 17.23 -4.68
N ALA A 98 0.21 18.30 -4.86
CA ALA A 98 1.49 18.45 -4.17
C ALA A 98 1.34 18.65 -2.66
N GLU A 99 0.21 19.20 -2.19
CA GLU A 99 -0.08 19.32 -0.76
C GLU A 99 -0.44 17.94 -0.16
N VAL A 100 -1.18 17.14 -0.91
CA VAL A 100 -1.50 15.75 -0.53
C VAL A 100 -0.23 14.92 -0.46
N GLU A 101 0.64 15.02 -1.48
CA GLU A 101 1.92 14.31 -1.53
C GLU A 101 2.79 14.65 -0.31
N ARG A 102 2.98 15.94 0.00
CA ARG A 102 3.73 16.37 1.20
C ARG A 102 3.15 15.81 2.49
N ALA A 103 1.84 15.74 2.61
CA ALA A 103 1.21 15.19 3.79
C ALA A 103 1.41 13.67 3.91
N ILE A 104 1.41 12.94 2.79
CA ILE A 104 1.78 11.52 2.74
C ILE A 104 3.25 11.34 3.14
N ASP A 105 4.16 12.14 2.60
CA ASP A 105 5.58 12.06 2.89
C ASP A 105 5.88 12.22 4.38
N ILE A 106 5.25 13.19 5.04
CA ILE A 106 5.39 13.38 6.50
C ILE A 106 4.98 12.12 7.28
N LEU A 107 3.91 11.46 6.87
CA LEU A 107 3.45 10.23 7.53
C LEU A 107 4.37 9.03 7.24
N LEU A 108 4.88 8.92 6.02
CA LEU A 108 5.84 7.89 5.65
C LEU A 108 7.19 8.10 6.38
N ASP A 109 7.63 9.36 6.54
CA ASP A 109 8.82 9.68 7.34
C ASP A 109 8.68 9.22 8.78
N ARG A 110 7.51 9.40 9.39
CA ARG A 110 7.25 8.89 10.74
C ARG A 110 7.32 7.38 10.83
N VAL A 111 6.71 6.66 9.87
CA VAL A 111 6.74 5.18 9.85
C VAL A 111 8.16 4.67 9.60
N ARG A 112 9.00 5.42 8.88
CA ARG A 112 10.41 5.09 8.65
C ARG A 112 11.33 5.48 9.82
N SER A 113 10.93 6.39 10.69
CA SER A 113 11.78 6.89 11.79
C SER A 113 11.42 6.33 13.14
N GLU A 114 10.17 6.00 13.37
CA GLU A 114 9.64 5.61 14.66
C GLU A 114 8.91 4.26 14.57
N PRO A 115 9.06 3.36 15.54
CA PRO A 115 8.26 2.14 15.58
C PRO A 115 6.78 2.48 15.73
N VAL A 116 5.92 1.64 15.16
CA VAL A 116 4.47 1.74 15.36
C VAL A 116 4.12 1.38 16.80
N ASP A 117 3.04 1.97 17.31
CA ASP A 117 2.52 1.65 18.65
C ASP A 117 2.00 0.20 18.70
N ASP A 118 2.23 -0.49 19.81
CA ASP A 118 1.84 -1.89 20.01
C ASP A 118 0.33 -2.10 19.81
N ARG A 119 -0.50 -1.15 20.29
CA ARG A 119 -1.95 -1.22 20.12
C ARG A 119 -2.36 -1.06 18.65
N GLU A 120 -1.69 -0.19 17.93
CA GLU A 120 -1.90 0.00 16.48
C GLU A 120 -1.51 -1.26 15.71
N LEU A 121 -0.37 -1.87 16.04
CA LEU A 121 0.09 -3.11 15.44
C LEU A 121 -0.88 -4.27 15.71
N GLU A 122 -1.29 -4.47 16.95
CA GLU A 122 -2.24 -5.53 17.31
C GLU A 122 -3.60 -5.33 16.63
N LYS A 123 -4.06 -4.08 16.52
CA LYS A 123 -5.26 -3.76 15.75
C LYS A 123 -5.12 -4.16 14.27
N ALA A 124 -3.98 -3.84 13.65
CA ALA A 124 -3.73 -4.19 12.25
C ALA A 124 -3.70 -5.71 12.05
N LYS A 125 -3.03 -6.45 12.93
CA LYS A 125 -3.01 -7.92 12.92
C LYS A 125 -4.42 -8.51 13.02
N ASN A 126 -5.23 -8.00 13.94
CA ASN A 126 -6.61 -8.46 14.12
C ASN A 126 -7.47 -8.17 12.88
N GLN A 127 -7.26 -7.04 12.20
CA GLN A 127 -7.97 -6.71 10.95
C GLN A 127 -7.59 -7.66 9.82
N VAL A 128 -6.29 -7.95 9.65
CA VAL A 128 -5.82 -8.92 8.63
C VAL A 128 -6.36 -10.31 8.91
N GLU A 129 -6.31 -10.77 10.16
CA GLU A 129 -6.84 -12.07 10.55
C GLU A 129 -8.35 -12.16 10.30
N ALA A 130 -9.12 -11.15 10.70
CA ALA A 130 -10.57 -11.12 10.48
C ALA A 130 -10.89 -11.17 8.96
N ALA A 131 -10.20 -10.36 8.15
CA ALA A 131 -10.38 -10.37 6.69
C ALA A 131 -10.02 -11.73 6.08
N PHE A 132 -8.95 -12.36 6.57
CA PHE A 132 -8.53 -13.70 6.12
C PHE A 132 -9.58 -14.76 6.45
N VAL A 133 -10.09 -14.78 7.70
CA VAL A 133 -11.11 -15.75 8.15
C VAL A 133 -12.42 -15.54 7.41
N PHE A 134 -12.93 -14.31 7.31
CA PHE A 134 -14.15 -14.03 6.54
C PHE A 134 -14.04 -14.37 5.06
N GLY A 135 -12.83 -14.24 4.48
CA GLY A 135 -12.61 -14.66 3.09
C GLY A 135 -12.67 -16.18 2.87
N GLN A 136 -12.75 -16.98 3.94
CA GLN A 136 -12.88 -18.45 3.86
C GLN A 136 -14.34 -18.94 3.94
N ASP A 137 -15.31 -18.06 4.12
CA ASP A 137 -16.71 -18.46 4.32
C ASP A 137 -17.38 -19.10 3.09
N SER A 138 -16.78 -18.97 1.91
CA SER A 138 -17.29 -19.59 0.70
C SER A 138 -16.31 -20.57 0.07
N ILE A 139 -16.81 -21.70 -0.43
CA ILE A 139 -16.02 -22.71 -1.18
C ILE A 139 -15.34 -22.03 -2.38
N PHE A 140 -16.05 -21.13 -3.06
CA PHE A 140 -15.47 -20.37 -4.17
C PHE A 140 -14.30 -19.49 -3.72
N GLY A 141 -14.45 -18.76 -2.60
CA GLY A 141 -13.39 -17.95 -2.01
C GLY A 141 -12.16 -18.76 -1.63
N GLN A 142 -12.35 -19.94 -1.03
CA GLN A 142 -11.28 -20.87 -0.70
C GLN A 142 -10.56 -21.37 -1.97
N ALA A 143 -11.30 -21.82 -2.97
CA ALA A 143 -10.73 -22.31 -4.23
C ALA A 143 -9.95 -21.22 -4.97
N MET A 144 -10.48 -20.01 -5.05
CA MET A 144 -9.80 -18.86 -5.66
C MET A 144 -8.51 -18.53 -4.94
N ARG A 145 -8.51 -18.53 -3.62
CA ARG A 145 -7.32 -18.24 -2.82
C ARG A 145 -6.24 -19.29 -3.00
N ILE A 146 -6.60 -20.58 -2.94
CA ILE A 146 -5.65 -21.68 -3.21
C ILE A 146 -5.07 -21.52 -4.61
N GLY A 147 -5.91 -21.26 -5.62
CA GLY A 147 -5.47 -21.05 -7.00
C GLY A 147 -4.55 -19.85 -7.16
N GLN A 148 -4.81 -18.73 -6.50
CA GLN A 148 -3.96 -17.55 -6.52
C GLN A 148 -2.58 -17.85 -5.89
N TYR A 149 -2.55 -18.50 -4.73
CA TYR A 149 -1.29 -18.88 -4.10
C TYR A 149 -0.49 -19.85 -4.96
N GLU A 150 -1.14 -20.88 -5.52
CA GLU A 150 -0.47 -21.87 -6.39
C GLU A 150 0.07 -21.23 -7.67
N SER A 151 -0.67 -20.30 -8.28
CA SER A 151 -0.25 -19.62 -9.50
C SER A 151 0.88 -18.60 -9.28
N SER A 152 0.97 -18.03 -8.09
CA SER A 152 1.99 -17.01 -7.77
C SER A 152 3.25 -17.59 -7.15
N ALA A 153 3.12 -18.67 -6.38
CA ALA A 153 4.22 -19.36 -5.71
C ALA A 153 3.86 -20.82 -5.43
N ARG A 154 3.25 -21.10 -4.27
CA ARG A 154 2.80 -22.43 -3.84
C ARG A 154 1.70 -22.29 -2.79
N TRP A 155 0.68 -23.12 -2.88
CA TRP A 155 -0.48 -23.04 -1.99
C TRP A 155 -0.16 -23.25 -0.51
N GLN A 156 0.93 -24.00 -0.18
CA GLN A 156 1.35 -24.26 1.20
C GLN A 156 1.71 -22.98 1.96
N LEU A 157 2.07 -21.88 1.27
CA LEU A 157 2.30 -20.58 1.91
C LEU A 157 1.06 -20.04 2.59
N LEU A 158 -0.13 -20.47 2.18
CA LEU A 158 -1.39 -20.10 2.79
C LEU A 158 -1.44 -20.50 4.28
N ASP A 159 -0.91 -21.68 4.63
CA ASP A 159 -0.89 -22.16 6.02
C ASP A 159 0.06 -21.35 6.90
N SER A 160 1.09 -20.75 6.31
CA SER A 160 2.07 -19.93 7.03
C SER A 160 1.67 -18.44 7.14
N TYR A 161 0.64 -18.00 6.42
CA TYR A 161 0.29 -16.59 6.33
C TYR A 161 -0.11 -15.98 7.68
N LEU A 162 -1.16 -16.48 8.33
CA LEU A 162 -1.57 -15.96 9.64
C LEU A 162 -0.51 -16.11 10.73
N PRO A 163 0.18 -17.26 10.87
CA PRO A 163 1.33 -17.37 11.76
C PRO A 163 2.43 -16.34 11.47
N GLY A 164 2.68 -16.03 10.19
CA GLY A 164 3.63 -14.99 9.78
C GLY A 164 3.19 -13.60 10.24
N ILE A 165 1.96 -13.21 9.94
CA ILE A 165 1.36 -11.93 10.39
C ILE A 165 1.46 -11.77 11.91
N ARG A 166 1.15 -12.82 12.68
CA ARG A 166 1.19 -12.78 14.16
C ARG A 166 2.58 -12.57 14.72
N LYS A 167 3.63 -13.05 14.05
CA LYS A 167 5.03 -12.92 14.48
C LYS A 167 5.64 -11.55 14.21
N VAL A 168 5.05 -10.74 13.32
CA VAL A 168 5.59 -9.41 12.98
C VAL A 168 5.66 -8.52 14.22
N THR A 169 6.79 -7.88 14.40
CA THR A 169 7.04 -6.90 15.47
C THR A 169 7.00 -5.46 14.95
N ALA A 170 6.91 -4.49 15.84
CA ALA A 170 7.04 -3.07 15.46
C ALA A 170 8.41 -2.77 14.82
N GLY A 171 9.45 -3.51 15.21
CA GLY A 171 10.78 -3.45 14.59
C GLY A 171 10.80 -3.94 13.16
N ASP A 172 10.04 -4.99 12.83
CA ASP A 172 9.93 -5.50 11.45
C ASP A 172 9.21 -4.50 10.56
N ILE A 173 8.14 -3.87 11.05
CA ILE A 173 7.44 -2.79 10.34
C ILE A 173 8.39 -1.63 10.05
N LEU A 174 9.13 -1.17 11.06
CA LEU A 174 10.11 -0.08 10.91
C LEU A 174 11.21 -0.44 9.90
N LYS A 175 11.73 -1.67 9.95
CA LYS A 175 12.74 -2.18 9.01
C LYS A 175 12.20 -2.19 7.59
N ALA A 176 11.02 -2.77 7.37
CA ALA A 176 10.39 -2.83 6.05
C ALA A 176 10.10 -1.43 5.50
N ALA A 177 9.57 -0.51 6.33
CA ALA A 177 9.34 0.87 5.91
C ALA A 177 10.63 1.58 5.49
N LYS A 178 11.72 1.43 6.26
CA LYS A 178 13.04 2.00 5.90
C LYS A 178 13.60 1.43 4.60
N GLN A 179 13.45 0.14 4.40
CA GLN A 179 14.04 -0.56 3.27
C GLN A 179 13.29 -0.29 1.96
N TYR A 180 11.97 -0.25 2.01
CA TYR A 180 11.13 -0.26 0.80
C TYR A 180 10.45 1.06 0.49
N LEU A 181 10.08 1.88 1.49
CA LEU A 181 9.40 3.15 1.27
C LEU A 181 10.39 4.34 1.14
N ASP A 182 11.49 4.12 0.45
CA ASP A 182 12.51 5.13 0.21
C ASP A 182 12.05 6.12 -0.87
N PRO A 183 12.02 7.45 -0.60
CA PRO A 183 11.59 8.46 -1.56
C PRO A 183 12.43 8.48 -2.84
N ASP A 184 13.71 8.07 -2.79
CA ASP A 184 14.56 7.99 -3.97
C ASP A 184 14.26 6.77 -4.85
N ARG A 185 13.42 5.85 -4.39
CA ARG A 185 13.04 4.62 -5.11
C ARG A 185 11.57 4.57 -5.48
N ARG A 186 10.88 5.71 -5.43
CA ARG A 186 9.47 5.78 -5.76
C ARG A 186 9.20 6.28 -7.18
N THR A 187 8.03 5.93 -7.67
CA THR A 187 7.44 6.53 -8.87
C THR A 187 6.17 7.26 -8.47
N VAL A 188 6.08 8.53 -8.82
CA VAL A 188 4.91 9.39 -8.53
C VAL A 188 4.16 9.68 -9.81
N GLY A 189 2.87 9.35 -9.85
CA GLY A 189 1.94 9.67 -10.93
C GLY A 189 0.92 10.71 -10.46
N ILE A 190 0.75 11.77 -11.22
CA ILE A 190 -0.24 12.82 -10.92
C ILE A 190 -1.15 13.00 -12.13
N LEU A 191 -2.46 12.80 -11.93
CA LEU A 191 -3.49 13.18 -12.89
C LEU A 191 -4.00 14.57 -12.52
N ILE A 192 -3.83 15.51 -13.45
CA ILE A 192 -4.39 16.87 -13.38
C ILE A 192 -5.61 16.93 -14.30
N PRO A 193 -6.81 17.17 -13.78
CA PRO A 193 -8.01 17.33 -14.59
C PRO A 193 -7.91 18.52 -15.53
N THR A 194 -8.27 18.28 -16.78
CA THR A 194 -8.56 19.36 -17.74
C THR A 194 -10.07 19.41 -17.96
N LYS A 195 -10.64 20.60 -18.04
CA LYS A 195 -12.05 20.75 -18.42
C LYS A 195 -12.21 20.20 -19.84
N GLY A 196 -13.15 19.27 -20.03
CA GLY A 196 -13.54 18.83 -21.37
C GLY A 196 -13.95 20.04 -22.20
N LYS A 197 -13.60 20.07 -23.46
CA LYS A 197 -14.20 21.03 -24.40
C LYS A 197 -15.69 20.69 -24.42
N SER A 198 -16.53 21.54 -23.83
CA SER A 198 -17.97 21.49 -24.08
C SER A 198 -18.18 21.62 -25.59
N GLN A 199 -18.63 20.53 -26.20
CA GLN A 199 -19.18 20.56 -27.55
C GLN A 199 -20.51 21.28 -27.55
#